data_413de2315d35c9c3afdd4765377ef05b
#
_entry.id   413de2315d35c9c3afdd4765377ef05b
#
_cell.length_a   1.000
_cell.length_b   1.000
_cell.length_c   1.000
_cell.angle_alpha   90.00
_cell.angle_beta   90.00
_cell.angle_gamma   90.00
#
_symmetry.space_group_name_H-M   'P 1'
#
loop_
_entity.id
_entity.type
_entity.pdbx_description
1 polymer ?
#
loop_
_entity_poly.entity_id
_entity_poly.type
_entity_poly.pdbx_seq_one_letter_code
_entity_poly.pdbx_strand_id
1 'polypeptide(L)'
;MKKIIPILLLLLILSPSFLFIIDETQQAIITELGEYKRTISEPGIAFKKPFIEKVTKFDNRILFTDAPPGEYLTLDKKRLVVDFIARWKITDPLIFFKSVNNLFSANSRIEDIVYSEMREELATHNINEVIAENRELIMDEVKKGSSERLSDFGMTLIDVRIKRADLPNEVQRSVFDRMIAERSRISKRFRSEGEEESAKIRAQTDKEREIILAEAYATSENIKGEGDKVATKIYSDSYSKDPNFYEFLKKLETYESIIDSKSIIFLPMDSELLNLLKNKD
;
A
#
# COMPACT_ATOMS: atom_id res chain seq x y z
N MET A 1 -72.90 28.01 38.12
CA MET A 1 -71.79 27.01 38.22
C MET A 1 -72.05 25.73 37.47
N LYS A 2 -73.23 25.09 37.45
CA LYS A 2 -73.50 23.81 36.78
C LYS A 2 -73.34 23.81 35.23
N LYS A 3 -73.45 24.98 34.54
CA LYS A 3 -73.30 25.08 33.08
C LYS A 3 -71.83 25.37 32.64
N ILE A 4 -70.93 25.70 33.57
CA ILE A 4 -69.49 25.92 33.20
C ILE A 4 -68.71 24.62 33.13
N ILE A 5 -69.10 23.63 33.91
CA ILE A 5 -68.45 22.28 33.97
C ILE A 5 -68.49 21.60 32.61
N PRO A 6 -69.61 21.48 31.88
CA PRO A 6 -69.63 20.80 30.58
C PRO A 6 -68.83 21.58 29.51
N ILE A 7 -68.79 22.92 29.60
CA ILE A 7 -67.99 23.75 28.69
C ILE A 7 -66.49 23.52 28.94
N LEU A 8 -66.06 23.48 30.20
CA LEU A 8 -64.68 23.20 30.58
C LEU A 8 -64.24 21.78 30.16
N LEU A 9 -65.13 20.79 30.32
CA LEU A 9 -64.90 19.44 29.90
C LEU A 9 -64.81 19.31 28.36
N LEU A 10 -65.63 20.04 27.60
CA LEU A 10 -65.57 20.11 26.17
C LEU A 10 -64.27 20.77 25.72
N LEU A 11 -63.82 21.84 26.39
CA LEU A 11 -62.57 22.53 26.08
C LEU A 11 -61.34 21.63 26.39
N LEU A 12 -61.41 20.82 27.45
CA LEU A 12 -60.38 19.86 27.82
C LEU A 12 -60.31 18.74 26.78
N ILE A 13 -61.44 18.22 26.29
CA ILE A 13 -61.49 17.17 25.24
C ILE A 13 -60.99 17.69 23.89
N LEU A 14 -61.23 18.98 23.58
CA LEU A 14 -60.78 19.62 22.36
C LEU A 14 -59.32 20.11 22.41
N SER A 15 -58.70 20.21 23.62
CA SER A 15 -57.34 20.74 23.79
C SER A 15 -56.28 20.02 22.98
N PRO A 16 -56.24 18.67 22.84
CA PRO A 16 -55.27 17.98 21.99
C PRO A 16 -55.44 18.24 20.49
N SER A 17 -56.60 18.80 20.09
CA SER A 17 -56.83 19.18 18.68
C SER A 17 -56.21 20.54 18.33
N PHE A 18 -55.90 21.39 19.30
CA PHE A 18 -55.29 22.72 19.10
C PHE A 18 -53.78 22.72 19.28
N LEU A 19 -53.25 21.77 20.05
CA LEU A 19 -51.86 21.69 20.41
C LEU A 19 -51.18 20.49 19.75
N PHE A 20 -49.97 20.66 19.30
CA PHE A 20 -49.10 19.55 18.90
C PHE A 20 -47.67 19.80 19.34
N ILE A 21 -46.93 18.72 19.54
CA ILE A 21 -45.55 18.78 20.01
C ILE A 21 -44.67 18.47 18.81
N ILE A 22 -43.60 19.25 18.65
CA ILE A 22 -42.50 19.01 17.72
C ILE A 22 -41.31 18.59 18.56
N ASP A 23 -40.80 17.41 18.28
CA ASP A 23 -39.57 16.87 18.85
C ASP A 23 -38.35 17.52 18.16
N GLU A 24 -37.21 17.57 18.84
CA GLU A 24 -35.92 18.05 18.29
C GLU A 24 -35.52 17.31 17.01
N THR A 25 -35.92 16.04 16.88
CA THR A 25 -35.71 15.20 15.72
C THR A 25 -36.60 15.50 14.53
N GLN A 26 -37.62 16.39 14.71
CA GLN A 26 -38.66 16.67 13.73
C GLN A 26 -38.72 18.14 13.38
N GLN A 27 -39.18 18.43 12.19
CA GLN A 27 -39.63 19.72 11.71
C GLN A 27 -41.01 19.58 11.08
N ALA A 28 -41.82 20.61 11.13
CA ALA A 28 -43.20 20.53 10.70
C ALA A 28 -43.60 21.67 9.76
N ILE A 29 -44.44 21.32 8.79
CA ILE A 29 -45.12 22.28 7.92
C ILE A 29 -46.57 22.27 8.29
N ILE A 30 -47.17 23.49 8.37
CA ILE A 30 -48.58 23.70 8.56
C ILE A 30 -49.15 24.16 7.24
N THR A 31 -50.16 23.43 6.78
CA THR A 31 -50.95 23.82 5.61
C THR A 31 -52.41 24.13 6.02
N GLU A 32 -53.01 25.18 5.47
CA GLU A 32 -54.40 25.60 5.70
C GLU A 32 -55.16 25.32 4.38
N LEU A 33 -56.11 24.37 4.41
CA LEU A 33 -56.86 23.92 3.20
C LEU A 33 -55.96 23.50 2.02
N GLY A 34 -54.71 23.03 2.30
CA GLY A 34 -53.76 22.63 1.24
C GLY A 34 -52.72 23.72 0.90
N GLU A 35 -52.97 24.98 1.32
CA GLU A 35 -52.02 26.07 1.08
C GLU A 35 -50.97 26.12 2.21
N TYR A 36 -49.70 26.35 1.88
CA TYR A 36 -48.65 26.55 2.84
C TYR A 36 -48.88 27.79 3.70
N LYS A 37 -48.78 27.64 5.03
CA LYS A 37 -48.93 28.72 5.96
C LYS A 37 -47.62 29.12 6.65
N ARG A 38 -46.98 28.13 7.27
CA ARG A 38 -45.71 28.31 8.03
C ARG A 38 -44.97 27.02 8.24
N THR A 39 -43.65 27.15 8.42
CA THR A 39 -42.76 26.06 8.85
C THR A 39 -42.37 26.27 10.31
N ILE A 40 -42.26 25.20 11.10
CA ILE A 40 -41.78 25.22 12.46
C ILE A 40 -40.63 24.23 12.54
N SER A 41 -39.41 24.74 12.73
CA SER A 41 -38.19 23.97 12.84
C SER A 41 -37.67 23.89 14.28
N GLU A 42 -38.17 24.71 15.17
CA GLU A 42 -37.80 24.72 16.59
C GLU A 42 -38.65 23.70 17.37
N PRO A 43 -38.00 22.89 18.26
CA PRO A 43 -38.73 21.97 19.11
C PRO A 43 -39.61 22.70 20.13
N GLY A 44 -40.76 22.14 20.45
CA GLY A 44 -41.64 22.75 21.41
C GLY A 44 -43.12 22.46 21.16
N ILE A 45 -43.95 23.19 21.91
CA ILE A 45 -45.42 23.12 21.78
C ILE A 45 -45.88 24.20 20.79
N ALA A 46 -46.60 23.79 19.76
CA ALA A 46 -47.15 24.67 18.75
C ALA A 46 -48.66 24.56 18.64
N PHE A 47 -49.29 25.63 18.20
CA PHE A 47 -50.74 25.74 18.01
C PHE A 47 -51.11 25.50 16.55
N LYS A 48 -52.21 24.78 16.33
CA LYS A 48 -52.85 24.65 15.02
C LYS A 48 -54.36 24.92 15.14
N LYS A 49 -54.98 25.40 14.08
CA LYS A 49 -56.45 25.52 13.98
C LYS A 49 -57.02 24.12 13.68
N PRO A 50 -57.81 23.54 14.62
CA PRO A 50 -58.39 22.23 14.35
C PRO A 50 -59.32 22.30 13.12
N PHE A 51 -59.38 21.16 12.42
CA PHE A 51 -60.18 20.94 11.19
C PHE A 51 -59.76 21.72 9.92
N ILE A 52 -59.03 22.84 10.05
CA ILE A 52 -58.59 23.67 8.93
C ILE A 52 -57.11 23.51 8.63
N GLU A 53 -56.28 23.46 9.69
CA GLU A 53 -54.83 23.32 9.54
C GLU A 53 -54.39 21.85 9.66
N LYS A 54 -53.62 21.39 8.66
CA LYS A 54 -52.98 20.09 8.65
C LYS A 54 -51.49 20.25 8.96
N VAL A 55 -50.96 19.43 9.88
CA VAL A 55 -49.54 19.39 10.23
C VAL A 55 -48.90 18.18 9.55
N THR A 56 -47.87 18.45 8.75
CA THR A 56 -47.03 17.40 8.18
C THR A 56 -45.65 17.48 8.81
N LYS A 57 -45.24 16.39 9.46
CA LYS A 57 -43.93 16.31 10.13
C LYS A 57 -42.92 15.63 9.23
N PHE A 58 -41.72 16.18 9.22
CA PHE A 58 -40.56 15.63 8.52
C PHE A 58 -39.41 15.37 9.51
N ASP A 59 -38.58 14.40 9.22
CA ASP A 59 -37.40 14.12 10.02
C ASP A 59 -36.35 15.19 9.82
N ASN A 60 -35.75 15.71 10.91
CA ASN A 60 -34.69 16.72 10.89
C ASN A 60 -33.29 16.08 11.07
N ARG A 61 -33.23 14.78 11.30
CA ARG A 61 -31.98 14.01 11.42
C ARG A 61 -31.34 13.77 10.06
N ILE A 62 -30.08 13.32 10.10
CA ILE A 62 -29.40 12.79 8.93
C ILE A 62 -30.03 11.44 8.58
N LEU A 63 -30.59 11.36 7.41
CA LEU A 63 -31.16 10.17 6.81
C LEU A 63 -30.14 9.50 5.91
N PHE A 64 -30.38 8.25 5.54
CA PHE A 64 -29.55 7.56 4.57
C PHE A 64 -30.42 6.89 3.50
N THR A 65 -29.88 6.85 2.31
CA THR A 65 -30.41 6.08 1.16
C THR A 65 -29.37 5.04 0.79
N ASP A 66 -29.78 3.79 0.77
CA ASP A 66 -28.97 2.65 0.35
C ASP A 66 -29.36 2.27 -1.07
N ALA A 67 -28.54 2.68 -2.04
CA ALA A 67 -28.85 2.46 -3.45
C ALA A 67 -28.54 1.01 -3.87
N PRO A 68 -29.36 0.41 -4.71
CA PRO A 68 -29.07 -0.90 -5.29
C PRO A 68 -27.81 -0.84 -6.18
N PRO A 69 -27.10 -1.98 -6.37
CA PRO A 69 -25.96 -2.03 -7.25
C PRO A 69 -26.30 -1.61 -8.69
N GLY A 70 -25.51 -0.69 -9.23
CA GLY A 70 -25.64 -0.20 -10.59
C GLY A 70 -24.39 -0.46 -11.42
N GLU A 71 -24.57 -0.59 -12.75
CA GLU A 71 -23.46 -0.74 -13.68
C GLU A 71 -22.97 0.62 -14.18
N TYR A 72 -21.65 0.83 -14.12
CA TYR A 72 -20.95 2.02 -14.57
C TYR A 72 -19.84 1.65 -15.54
N LEU A 73 -19.53 2.56 -16.44
CA LEU A 73 -18.40 2.42 -17.37
C LEU A 73 -17.30 3.40 -16.99
N THR A 74 -16.10 2.91 -16.82
CA THR A 74 -14.91 3.72 -16.53
C THR A 74 -14.26 4.26 -17.81
N LEU A 75 -13.30 5.20 -17.68
CA LEU A 75 -12.54 5.78 -18.80
C LEU A 75 -11.88 4.71 -19.67
N ASP A 76 -11.34 3.67 -19.05
CA ASP A 76 -10.70 2.54 -19.73
C ASP A 76 -11.70 1.48 -20.26
N LYS A 77 -12.99 1.88 -20.38
CA LYS A 77 -14.09 1.08 -20.93
C LYS A 77 -14.34 -0.24 -20.23
N LYS A 78 -14.02 -0.31 -18.95
CA LYS A 78 -14.33 -1.45 -18.09
C LYS A 78 -15.66 -1.21 -17.38
N ARG A 79 -16.49 -2.27 -17.29
CA ARG A 79 -17.72 -2.23 -16.51
C ARG A 79 -17.43 -2.48 -15.05
N LEU A 80 -17.98 -1.64 -14.19
CA LEU A 80 -17.95 -1.74 -12.73
C LEU A 80 -19.38 -1.83 -12.22
N VAL A 81 -19.62 -2.75 -11.30
CA VAL A 81 -20.85 -2.81 -10.51
C VAL A 81 -20.57 -2.12 -9.19
N VAL A 82 -21.21 -0.99 -8.95
CA VAL A 82 -21.00 -0.16 -7.77
C VAL A 82 -22.31 0.00 -7.03
N ASP A 83 -22.30 -0.20 -5.72
CA ASP A 83 -23.35 0.20 -4.81
C ASP A 83 -22.84 1.31 -3.87
N PHE A 84 -23.72 2.23 -3.52
CA PHE A 84 -23.38 3.37 -2.70
C PHE A 84 -24.41 3.61 -1.60
N ILE A 85 -23.96 4.30 -0.57
CA ILE A 85 -24.82 4.86 0.46
C ILE A 85 -24.69 6.37 0.45
N ALA A 86 -25.82 7.06 0.45
CA ALA A 86 -25.92 8.51 0.52
C ALA A 86 -26.49 8.94 1.86
N ARG A 87 -25.83 9.85 2.58
CA ARG A 87 -26.33 10.47 3.79
C ARG A 87 -26.77 11.89 3.47
N TRP A 88 -28.00 12.21 3.84
CA TRP A 88 -28.63 13.45 3.48
C TRP A 88 -29.55 13.99 4.57
N LYS A 89 -29.95 15.25 4.45
CA LYS A 89 -30.84 15.92 5.41
C LYS A 89 -31.82 16.81 4.66
N ILE A 90 -33.02 16.96 5.20
CA ILE A 90 -34.01 17.93 4.73
C ILE A 90 -33.61 19.30 5.30
N THR A 91 -33.18 20.20 4.42
CA THR A 91 -32.74 21.55 4.80
C THR A 91 -33.90 22.56 4.71
N ASP A 92 -34.67 22.48 3.63
CA ASP A 92 -35.87 23.30 3.47
C ASP A 92 -37.13 22.42 3.36
N PRO A 93 -37.93 22.33 4.46
CA PRO A 93 -39.13 21.52 4.47
C PRO A 93 -40.20 21.99 3.49
N LEU A 94 -40.25 23.28 3.16
CA LEU A 94 -41.26 23.83 2.24
C LEU A 94 -40.96 23.39 0.82
N ILE A 95 -39.71 23.57 0.37
CA ILE A 95 -39.31 23.14 -0.96
C ILE A 95 -39.47 21.63 -1.06
N PHE A 96 -39.02 20.88 -0.05
CA PHE A 96 -39.16 19.41 0.01
C PHE A 96 -40.62 18.96 -0.09
N PHE A 97 -41.54 19.60 0.63
CA PHE A 97 -42.96 19.28 0.58
C PHE A 97 -43.57 19.53 -0.81
N LYS A 98 -43.17 20.62 -1.47
CA LYS A 98 -43.71 20.98 -2.80
C LYS A 98 -43.16 20.10 -3.93
N SER A 99 -41.89 19.69 -3.83
CA SER A 99 -41.19 19.00 -4.92
C SER A 99 -41.24 17.48 -4.78
N VAL A 100 -41.06 16.95 -3.56
CA VAL A 100 -40.85 15.52 -3.28
C VAL A 100 -41.98 14.92 -2.46
N ASN A 101 -42.47 15.66 -1.48
CA ASN A 101 -43.64 15.35 -0.63
C ASN A 101 -43.42 14.24 0.41
N ASN A 102 -42.68 13.17 0.10
CA ASN A 102 -42.49 12.01 1.01
C ASN A 102 -41.09 11.40 0.91
N LEU A 103 -40.71 10.60 1.91
CA LEU A 103 -39.37 9.99 2.00
C LEU A 103 -39.12 8.97 0.89
N PHE A 104 -40.14 8.26 0.42
CA PHE A 104 -39.97 7.29 -0.66
C PHE A 104 -39.56 7.97 -1.96
N SER A 105 -40.28 9.03 -2.33
CA SER A 105 -39.93 9.83 -3.53
C SER A 105 -38.58 10.54 -3.35
N ALA A 106 -38.21 10.93 -2.11
CA ALA A 106 -36.90 11.48 -1.81
C ALA A 106 -35.78 10.50 -2.10
N ASN A 107 -35.90 9.27 -1.61
CA ASN A 107 -34.90 8.23 -1.86
C ASN A 107 -34.73 8.00 -3.37
N SER A 108 -35.81 7.81 -4.11
CA SER A 108 -35.73 7.64 -5.57
C SER A 108 -35.05 8.82 -6.27
N ARG A 109 -35.35 10.05 -5.84
CA ARG A 109 -34.75 11.25 -6.43
C ARG A 109 -33.25 11.34 -6.11
N ILE A 110 -32.84 10.99 -4.90
CA ILE A 110 -31.43 10.94 -4.48
C ILE A 110 -30.69 9.87 -5.26
N GLU A 111 -31.28 8.67 -5.37
CA GLU A 111 -30.72 7.60 -6.18
C GLU A 111 -30.47 8.05 -7.62
N ASP A 112 -31.47 8.63 -8.29
CA ASP A 112 -31.37 9.10 -9.67
C ASP A 112 -30.27 10.15 -9.86
N ILE A 113 -30.20 11.16 -8.97
CA ILE A 113 -29.23 12.24 -9.06
C ILE A 113 -27.83 11.74 -8.78
N VAL A 114 -27.62 11.01 -7.68
CA VAL A 114 -26.32 10.46 -7.33
C VAL A 114 -25.84 9.44 -8.37
N TYR A 115 -26.77 8.64 -8.92
CA TYR A 115 -26.47 7.69 -9.99
C TYR A 115 -25.96 8.39 -11.26
N SER A 116 -26.59 9.52 -11.60
CA SER A 116 -26.20 10.33 -12.77
C SER A 116 -24.81 10.95 -12.58
N GLU A 117 -24.56 11.58 -11.43
CA GLU A 117 -23.26 12.17 -11.11
C GLU A 117 -22.15 11.12 -11.04
N MET A 118 -22.41 9.99 -10.37
CA MET A 118 -21.45 8.89 -10.34
C MET A 118 -21.12 8.35 -11.72
N ARG A 119 -22.11 8.29 -12.63
CA ARG A 119 -21.86 7.84 -14.00
C ARG A 119 -20.97 8.82 -14.74
N GLU A 120 -21.18 10.10 -14.58
CA GLU A 120 -20.38 11.15 -15.19
C GLU A 120 -18.95 11.11 -14.65
N GLU A 121 -18.79 11.07 -13.34
CA GLU A 121 -17.50 11.12 -12.70
C GLU A 121 -16.66 9.84 -12.91
N LEU A 122 -17.28 8.67 -12.79
CA LEU A 122 -16.58 7.39 -13.03
C LEU A 122 -16.14 7.21 -14.49
N ALA A 123 -16.83 7.85 -15.45
CA ALA A 123 -16.43 7.80 -16.85
C ALA A 123 -15.16 8.60 -17.16
N THR A 124 -14.74 9.51 -16.28
CA THR A 124 -13.51 10.31 -16.41
C THR A 124 -12.29 9.67 -15.74
N HIS A 125 -12.50 8.59 -14.97
CA HIS A 125 -11.44 7.94 -14.18
C HIS A 125 -11.21 6.47 -14.60
N ASN A 126 -9.96 6.01 -14.42
CA ASN A 126 -9.60 4.61 -14.62
C ASN A 126 -10.02 3.74 -13.43
N ILE A 127 -10.22 2.46 -13.69
CA ILE A 127 -10.67 1.51 -12.65
C ILE A 127 -9.77 1.50 -11.39
N ASN A 128 -8.45 1.66 -11.55
CA ASN A 128 -7.52 1.67 -10.40
C ASN A 128 -7.68 2.92 -9.53
N GLU A 129 -7.99 4.07 -10.13
CA GLU A 129 -8.26 5.31 -9.43
C GLU A 129 -9.55 5.21 -8.61
N VAL A 130 -10.59 4.61 -9.20
CA VAL A 130 -11.88 4.40 -8.55
C VAL A 130 -11.79 3.45 -7.36
N ILE A 131 -10.99 2.37 -7.49
CA ILE A 131 -10.92 1.32 -6.45
C ILE A 131 -9.95 1.71 -5.31
N ALA A 132 -8.82 2.38 -5.62
CA ALA A 132 -7.74 2.54 -4.68
C ALA A 132 -7.18 3.97 -4.54
N GLU A 133 -6.78 4.62 -5.64
CA GLU A 133 -5.92 5.79 -5.56
C GLU A 133 -6.66 7.10 -5.23
N ASN A 134 -7.79 7.37 -5.89
CA ASN A 134 -8.49 8.66 -5.85
C ASN A 134 -9.94 8.56 -5.37
N ARG A 135 -10.31 7.46 -4.73
CA ARG A 135 -11.69 7.17 -4.34
C ARG A 135 -12.34 8.28 -3.51
N GLU A 136 -11.61 8.90 -2.59
CA GLU A 136 -12.14 9.98 -1.75
C GLU A 136 -12.40 11.23 -2.58
N LEU A 137 -11.48 11.61 -3.47
CA LEU A 137 -11.62 12.77 -4.33
C LEU A 137 -12.82 12.62 -5.27
N ILE A 138 -12.97 11.45 -5.89
CA ILE A 138 -14.12 11.13 -6.76
C ILE A 138 -15.43 11.26 -5.98
N MET A 139 -15.48 10.75 -4.75
CA MET A 139 -16.68 10.83 -3.93
C MET A 139 -17.01 12.27 -3.49
N ASP A 140 -16.01 13.10 -3.27
CA ASP A 140 -16.20 14.51 -2.96
C ASP A 140 -16.76 15.30 -4.16
N GLU A 141 -16.31 15.02 -5.38
CA GLU A 141 -16.86 15.62 -6.60
C GLU A 141 -18.31 15.16 -6.83
N VAL A 142 -18.58 13.86 -6.72
CA VAL A 142 -19.96 13.34 -6.78
C VAL A 142 -20.87 13.98 -5.74
N LYS A 143 -20.39 14.13 -4.50
CA LYS A 143 -21.13 14.79 -3.43
C LYS A 143 -21.45 16.23 -3.81
N LYS A 144 -20.48 16.99 -4.31
CA LYS A 144 -20.62 18.39 -4.68
C LYS A 144 -21.65 18.57 -5.78
N GLY A 145 -21.52 17.87 -6.91
CA GLY A 145 -22.45 17.94 -8.01
C GLY A 145 -23.87 17.47 -7.63
N SER A 146 -23.96 16.36 -6.88
CA SER A 146 -25.26 15.89 -6.39
C SER A 146 -25.90 16.83 -5.39
N SER A 147 -25.14 17.46 -4.48
CA SER A 147 -25.66 18.38 -3.48
C SER A 147 -26.23 19.64 -4.11
N GLU A 148 -25.60 20.17 -5.15
CA GLU A 148 -26.10 21.32 -5.91
C GLU A 148 -27.46 21.04 -6.51
N ARG A 149 -27.63 19.90 -7.19
CA ARG A 149 -28.91 19.47 -7.79
C ARG A 149 -29.97 19.14 -6.72
N LEU A 150 -29.59 18.58 -5.59
CA LEU A 150 -30.52 18.24 -4.50
C LEU A 150 -31.03 19.45 -3.74
N SER A 151 -30.31 20.59 -3.77
CA SER A 151 -30.76 21.84 -3.16
C SER A 151 -32.08 22.34 -3.75
N ASP A 152 -32.34 22.12 -5.04
CA ASP A 152 -33.60 22.46 -5.70
C ASP A 152 -34.81 21.69 -5.17
N PHE A 153 -34.55 20.61 -4.45
CA PHE A 153 -35.57 19.77 -3.81
C PHE A 153 -35.64 19.97 -2.26
N GLY A 154 -34.92 20.97 -1.75
CA GLY A 154 -34.87 21.26 -0.31
C GLY A 154 -34.09 20.23 0.52
N MET A 155 -33.21 19.48 -0.13
CA MET A 155 -32.35 18.44 0.46
C MET A 155 -30.88 18.81 0.34
N THR A 156 -30.09 18.44 1.32
CA THR A 156 -28.62 18.60 1.27
C THR A 156 -27.96 17.26 1.49
N LEU A 157 -27.03 16.94 0.61
CA LEU A 157 -26.23 15.72 0.70
C LEU A 157 -25.03 15.96 1.64
N ILE A 158 -24.96 15.17 2.70
CA ILE A 158 -23.91 15.28 3.71
C ILE A 158 -22.67 14.50 3.28
N ASP A 159 -22.90 13.28 2.75
CA ASP A 159 -21.82 12.38 2.40
C ASP A 159 -22.32 11.33 1.40
N VAL A 160 -21.46 10.91 0.47
CA VAL A 160 -21.69 9.78 -0.44
C VAL A 160 -20.51 8.83 -0.35
N ARG A 161 -20.79 7.54 -0.18
CA ARG A 161 -19.72 6.54 -0.15
C ARG A 161 -20.08 5.31 -0.96
N ILE A 162 -19.14 4.87 -1.77
CA ILE A 162 -19.21 3.56 -2.40
C ILE A 162 -19.07 2.51 -1.29
N LYS A 163 -20.00 1.56 -1.21
CA LYS A 163 -19.89 0.39 -0.32
C LYS A 163 -19.01 -0.68 -0.96
N ARG A 164 -19.29 -0.97 -2.23
CA ARG A 164 -18.63 -2.00 -3.00
C ARG A 164 -18.47 -1.57 -4.45
N ALA A 165 -17.34 -1.91 -5.04
CA ALA A 165 -17.04 -1.73 -6.44
C ALA A 165 -16.45 -3.03 -6.98
N ASP A 166 -17.22 -3.79 -7.73
CA ASP A 166 -16.88 -5.11 -8.25
C ASP A 166 -16.93 -5.13 -9.77
N LEU A 167 -16.20 -6.06 -10.37
CA LEU A 167 -16.37 -6.39 -11.75
C LEU A 167 -17.64 -7.24 -11.95
N PRO A 168 -18.37 -7.09 -13.09
CA PRO A 168 -19.47 -7.98 -13.40
C PRO A 168 -19.05 -9.45 -13.35
N ASN A 169 -19.89 -10.31 -12.79
CA ASN A 169 -19.58 -11.73 -12.56
C ASN A 169 -19.14 -12.46 -13.83
N GLU A 170 -19.68 -12.05 -14.99
CA GLU A 170 -19.39 -12.67 -16.30
C GLU A 170 -17.93 -12.52 -16.75
N VAL A 171 -17.30 -11.39 -16.41
CA VAL A 171 -15.94 -11.06 -16.85
C VAL A 171 -14.90 -11.17 -15.73
N GLN A 172 -15.36 -11.25 -14.50
CA GLN A 172 -14.52 -11.23 -13.30
C GLN A 172 -13.41 -12.28 -13.36
N ARG A 173 -13.76 -13.52 -13.66
CA ARG A 173 -12.80 -14.63 -13.70
C ARG A 173 -11.72 -14.42 -14.78
N SER A 174 -12.12 -14.05 -15.99
CA SER A 174 -11.18 -13.82 -17.10
C SER A 174 -10.24 -12.65 -16.87
N VAL A 175 -10.72 -11.59 -16.19
CA VAL A 175 -9.88 -10.43 -15.79
C VAL A 175 -8.90 -10.82 -14.71
N PHE A 176 -9.32 -11.56 -13.69
CA PHE A 176 -8.42 -12.03 -12.64
C PHE A 176 -7.36 -12.99 -13.18
N ASP A 177 -7.71 -13.94 -14.03
CA ASP A 177 -6.76 -14.85 -14.65
C ASP A 177 -5.70 -14.08 -15.47
N ARG A 178 -6.12 -13.06 -16.21
CA ARG A 178 -5.21 -12.16 -16.95
C ARG A 178 -4.31 -11.37 -16.00
N MET A 179 -4.85 -10.81 -14.93
CA MET A 179 -4.07 -10.07 -13.94
C MET A 179 -3.04 -10.96 -13.24
N ILE A 180 -3.41 -12.19 -12.89
CA ILE A 180 -2.50 -13.18 -12.30
C ILE A 180 -1.37 -13.51 -13.29
N ALA A 181 -1.70 -13.77 -14.56
CA ALA A 181 -0.70 -14.05 -15.60
C ALA A 181 0.25 -12.84 -15.79
N GLU A 182 -0.26 -11.63 -15.86
CA GLU A 182 0.54 -10.41 -16.01
C GLU A 182 1.45 -10.17 -14.80
N ARG A 183 0.92 -10.30 -13.58
CA ARG A 183 1.73 -10.21 -12.35
C ARG A 183 2.81 -11.28 -12.28
N SER A 184 2.49 -12.51 -12.70
CA SER A 184 3.46 -13.59 -12.80
C SER A 184 4.57 -13.27 -13.82
N ARG A 185 4.22 -12.70 -14.97
CA ARG A 185 5.17 -12.26 -16.00
C ARG A 185 6.12 -11.18 -15.47
N ILE A 186 5.56 -10.16 -14.81
CA ILE A 186 6.34 -9.06 -14.21
C ILE A 186 7.28 -9.61 -13.12
N SER A 187 6.79 -10.48 -12.25
CA SER A 187 7.59 -11.11 -11.19
C SER A 187 8.75 -11.95 -11.77
N LYS A 188 8.49 -12.75 -12.81
CA LYS A 188 9.52 -13.52 -13.48
C LYS A 188 10.59 -12.62 -14.11
N ARG A 189 10.18 -11.52 -14.76
CA ARG A 189 11.10 -10.55 -15.34
C ARG A 189 12.04 -9.94 -14.29
N PHE A 190 11.51 -9.42 -13.20
CA PHE A 190 12.33 -8.85 -12.13
C PHE A 190 13.25 -9.88 -11.47
N ARG A 191 12.80 -11.13 -11.35
CA ARG A 191 13.65 -12.20 -10.83
C ARG A 191 14.82 -12.50 -11.78
N SER A 192 14.55 -12.61 -13.09
CA SER A 192 15.61 -12.82 -14.09
C SER A 192 16.60 -11.65 -14.17
N GLU A 193 16.11 -10.41 -14.09
CA GLU A 193 16.96 -9.22 -14.03
C GLU A 193 17.84 -9.23 -12.76
N GLY A 194 17.28 -9.63 -11.63
CA GLY A 194 18.02 -9.79 -10.37
C GLY A 194 19.06 -10.93 -10.41
N GLU A 195 18.73 -12.05 -11.03
CA GLU A 195 19.66 -13.17 -11.24
C GLU A 195 20.82 -12.77 -12.18
N GLU A 196 20.53 -12.05 -13.26
CA GLU A 196 21.54 -11.52 -14.18
C GLU A 196 22.50 -10.56 -13.46
N GLU A 197 21.96 -9.60 -12.72
CA GLU A 197 22.76 -8.63 -11.98
C GLU A 197 23.60 -9.29 -10.88
N SER A 198 23.02 -10.26 -10.17
CA SER A 198 23.74 -11.06 -9.19
C SER A 198 24.89 -11.84 -9.82
N ALA A 199 24.68 -12.44 -11.01
CA ALA A 199 25.72 -13.16 -11.73
C ALA A 199 26.85 -12.24 -12.18
N LYS A 200 26.53 -11.02 -12.66
CA LYS A 200 27.54 -10.01 -13.04
C LYS A 200 28.39 -9.58 -11.85
N ILE A 201 27.74 -9.27 -10.72
CA ILE A 201 28.45 -8.86 -9.50
C ILE A 201 29.38 -9.98 -9.02
N ARG A 202 28.89 -11.24 -8.99
CA ARG A 202 29.73 -12.38 -8.58
C ARG A 202 30.93 -12.58 -9.51
N ALA A 203 30.70 -12.55 -10.82
CA ALA A 203 31.79 -12.71 -11.80
C ALA A 203 32.83 -11.59 -11.67
N GLN A 204 32.41 -10.35 -11.44
CA GLN A 204 33.30 -9.22 -11.23
C GLN A 204 34.10 -9.37 -9.92
N THR A 205 33.44 -9.77 -8.84
CA THR A 205 34.06 -10.01 -7.52
C THR A 205 35.09 -11.16 -7.59
N ASP A 206 34.73 -12.27 -8.25
CA ASP A 206 35.64 -13.40 -8.43
C ASP A 206 36.89 -12.99 -9.24
N LYS A 207 36.70 -12.20 -10.29
CA LYS A 207 37.83 -11.64 -11.06
C LYS A 207 38.71 -10.75 -10.18
N GLU A 208 38.16 -9.84 -9.40
CA GLU A 208 38.92 -8.95 -8.52
C GLU A 208 39.66 -9.75 -7.44
N ARG A 209 39.02 -10.78 -6.88
CA ARG A 209 39.65 -11.70 -5.93
C ARG A 209 40.87 -12.40 -6.54
N GLU A 210 40.75 -12.93 -7.76
CA GLU A 210 41.86 -13.59 -8.45
C GLU A 210 43.03 -12.61 -8.70
N ILE A 211 42.75 -11.37 -9.11
CA ILE A 211 43.77 -10.35 -9.29
C ILE A 211 44.48 -10.03 -7.99
N ILE A 212 43.73 -9.82 -6.90
CA ILE A 212 44.32 -9.51 -5.58
C ILE A 212 45.19 -10.67 -5.08
N LEU A 213 44.73 -11.91 -5.27
CA LEU A 213 45.52 -13.09 -4.87
C LEU A 213 46.79 -13.23 -5.71
N ALA A 214 46.72 -12.99 -7.01
CA ALA A 214 47.89 -13.04 -7.92
C ALA A 214 48.92 -11.94 -7.56
N GLU A 215 48.48 -10.73 -7.30
CA GLU A 215 49.34 -9.61 -6.87
C GLU A 215 50.00 -9.87 -5.49
N ALA A 216 49.22 -10.42 -4.54
CA ALA A 216 49.75 -10.79 -3.22
C ALA A 216 50.79 -11.91 -3.34
N TYR A 217 50.53 -12.92 -4.17
CA TYR A 217 51.48 -14.00 -4.47
C TYR A 217 52.77 -13.48 -5.10
N ALA A 218 52.66 -12.64 -6.16
CA ALA A 218 53.78 -12.00 -6.82
C ALA A 218 54.62 -11.16 -5.83
N THR A 219 53.95 -10.38 -4.98
CA THR A 219 54.61 -9.58 -3.93
C THR A 219 55.36 -10.46 -2.93
N SER A 220 54.73 -11.56 -2.48
CA SER A 220 55.31 -12.54 -1.59
C SER A 220 56.58 -13.18 -2.18
N GLU A 221 56.53 -13.60 -3.43
CA GLU A 221 57.67 -14.20 -4.12
C GLU A 221 58.81 -13.18 -4.35
N ASN A 222 58.49 -11.93 -4.66
CA ASN A 222 59.48 -10.87 -4.78
C ASN A 222 60.19 -10.62 -3.42
N ILE A 223 59.44 -10.55 -2.31
CA ILE A 223 60.01 -10.37 -0.98
C ILE A 223 60.92 -11.57 -0.59
N LYS A 224 60.47 -12.82 -0.87
CA LYS A 224 61.30 -14.01 -0.67
C LYS A 224 62.56 -13.94 -1.48
N GLY A 225 62.42 -13.63 -2.82
CA GLY A 225 63.59 -13.52 -3.69
C GLY A 225 64.59 -12.44 -3.27
N GLU A 226 64.10 -11.30 -2.78
CA GLU A 226 64.99 -10.27 -2.20
C GLU A 226 65.66 -10.75 -0.91
N GLY A 227 64.91 -11.46 -0.05
CA GLY A 227 65.44 -12.07 1.16
C GLY A 227 66.54 -13.10 0.82
N ASP A 228 66.29 -14.00 -0.11
CA ASP A 228 67.25 -14.99 -0.57
C ASP A 228 68.49 -14.37 -1.17
N LYS A 229 68.32 -13.30 -2.00
CA LYS A 229 69.43 -12.52 -2.55
C LYS A 229 70.30 -11.91 -1.45
N VAL A 230 69.71 -11.31 -0.46
CA VAL A 230 70.44 -10.71 0.68
C VAL A 230 71.13 -11.79 1.48
N ALA A 231 70.50 -12.87 1.80
CA ALA A 231 71.07 -14.03 2.48
C ALA A 231 72.27 -14.63 1.71
N THR A 232 72.07 -14.89 0.43
CA THR A 232 73.11 -15.43 -0.45
C THR A 232 74.33 -14.47 -0.52
N LYS A 233 74.07 -13.15 -0.55
CA LYS A 233 75.17 -12.18 -0.55
C LYS A 233 75.91 -12.20 0.78
N ILE A 234 75.23 -12.23 1.93
CA ILE A 234 75.84 -12.31 3.24
C ILE A 234 76.69 -13.56 3.38
N TYR A 235 76.17 -14.73 2.93
CA TYR A 235 76.90 -15.98 2.93
C TYR A 235 78.10 -15.91 2.02
N SER A 236 77.94 -15.44 0.80
CA SER A 236 79.05 -15.31 -0.20
C SER A 236 80.15 -14.42 0.32
N ASP A 237 79.82 -13.23 0.91
CA ASP A 237 80.77 -12.31 1.49
C ASP A 237 81.50 -12.92 2.72
N SER A 238 80.80 -13.72 3.50
CA SER A 238 81.39 -14.43 4.66
C SER A 238 82.32 -15.58 4.24
N TYR A 239 81.88 -16.39 3.29
CA TYR A 239 82.62 -17.58 2.81
C TYR A 239 83.82 -17.19 1.94
N SER A 240 83.81 -16.06 1.25
CA SER A 240 84.97 -15.55 0.52
C SER A 240 86.16 -15.19 1.40
N LYS A 241 85.95 -15.02 2.73
CA LYS A 241 87.04 -14.75 3.68
C LYS A 241 87.93 -15.94 3.91
N ASP A 242 87.40 -17.19 3.92
CA ASP A 242 88.11 -18.41 3.99
C ASP A 242 87.47 -19.55 3.18
N PRO A 243 87.82 -19.68 1.90
CA PRO A 243 87.20 -20.63 0.99
C PRO A 243 87.41 -22.10 1.42
N ASN A 244 88.59 -22.40 2.06
CA ASN A 244 88.85 -23.78 2.42
C ASN A 244 88.00 -24.23 3.64
N PHE A 245 87.72 -23.32 4.58
CA PHE A 245 86.85 -23.59 5.67
C PHE A 245 85.41 -23.76 5.25
N TYR A 246 84.96 -22.95 4.24
CA TYR A 246 83.64 -23.08 3.65
C TYR A 246 83.43 -24.43 2.96
N GLU A 247 84.42 -24.87 2.17
CA GLU A 247 84.41 -26.16 1.48
C GLU A 247 84.28 -27.30 2.50
N PHE A 248 85.01 -27.22 3.61
CA PHE A 248 84.94 -28.17 4.71
C PHE A 248 83.54 -28.19 5.35
N LEU A 249 83.00 -27.05 5.70
CA LEU A 249 81.63 -26.95 6.26
C LEU A 249 80.59 -27.52 5.30
N LYS A 250 80.66 -27.19 4.04
CA LYS A 250 79.70 -27.65 3.03
C LYS A 250 79.82 -29.19 2.81
N LYS A 251 81.00 -29.72 2.88
CA LYS A 251 81.18 -31.17 2.86
C LYS A 251 80.51 -31.86 4.05
N LEU A 252 80.67 -31.30 5.25
CA LEU A 252 79.98 -31.82 6.46
C LEU A 252 78.45 -31.74 6.36
N GLU A 253 77.89 -30.60 5.93
CA GLU A 253 76.44 -30.36 5.77
C GLU A 253 75.87 -31.34 4.71
N THR A 254 76.60 -31.58 3.65
CA THR A 254 76.23 -32.54 2.62
C THR A 254 76.22 -33.96 3.15
N TYR A 255 77.20 -34.30 4.01
CA TYR A 255 77.24 -35.60 4.66
C TYR A 255 76.05 -35.81 5.59
N GLU A 256 75.70 -34.81 6.38
CA GLU A 256 74.55 -34.86 7.31
C GLU A 256 73.23 -35.03 6.51
N SER A 257 73.09 -34.38 5.35
CA SER A 257 71.92 -34.50 4.53
C SER A 257 71.77 -35.80 3.71
N ILE A 258 72.91 -36.44 3.37
CA ILE A 258 72.95 -37.66 2.57
C ILE A 258 72.95 -38.92 3.46
N ILE A 259 73.52 -38.82 4.64
CA ILE A 259 73.65 -39.96 5.57
C ILE A 259 72.47 -39.98 6.54
N ASP A 260 71.39 -40.62 6.12
CA ASP A 260 70.31 -41.00 7.01
C ASP A 260 70.54 -42.43 7.52
N SER A 261 69.99 -42.76 8.67
CA SER A 261 70.12 -44.05 9.37
C SER A 261 69.71 -45.27 8.54
N LYS A 262 69.13 -45.07 7.37
CA LYS A 262 68.67 -46.10 6.41
C LYS A 262 69.40 -46.07 5.08
N SER A 263 70.35 -45.17 4.85
CA SER A 263 71.06 -44.98 3.59
C SER A 263 72.27 -45.88 3.51
N ILE A 264 72.43 -46.63 2.44
CA ILE A 264 73.64 -47.39 2.09
C ILE A 264 74.35 -46.63 0.98
N ILE A 265 75.56 -46.11 1.27
CA ILE A 265 76.34 -45.35 0.31
C ILE A 265 77.49 -46.20 -0.19
N PHE A 266 77.58 -46.40 -1.50
CA PHE A 266 78.73 -47.06 -2.12
C PHE A 266 79.70 -45.98 -2.59
N LEU A 267 80.90 -45.99 -1.96
CA LEU A 267 81.95 -45.01 -2.27
C LEU A 267 83.18 -45.75 -2.84
N PRO A 268 83.77 -45.26 -3.97
CA PRO A 268 85.07 -45.77 -4.41
C PRO A 268 86.12 -45.42 -3.41
N MET A 269 87.19 -46.22 -3.35
CA MET A 269 88.21 -46.14 -2.28
C MET A 269 89.12 -44.90 -2.39
N ASP A 270 89.04 -44.17 -3.50
CA ASP A 270 89.70 -42.89 -3.82
C ASP A 270 88.81 -41.66 -3.63
N SER A 271 87.63 -41.86 -3.08
CA SER A 271 86.66 -40.79 -2.87
C SER A 271 87.20 -39.72 -1.88
N GLU A 272 87.05 -38.43 -2.30
CA GLU A 272 87.43 -37.28 -1.40
C GLU A 272 86.68 -37.32 -0.07
N LEU A 273 85.58 -37.95 0.00
CA LEU A 273 84.76 -38.15 1.19
C LEU A 273 85.43 -38.99 2.23
N LEU A 274 86.20 -40.01 1.78
CA LEU A 274 86.99 -40.85 2.70
C LEU A 274 88.30 -40.20 3.15
N ASN A 275 88.82 -39.17 2.45
CA ASN A 275 89.99 -38.46 2.79
C ASN A 275 89.88 -37.71 4.14
N LEU A 276 88.67 -37.21 4.49
CA LEU A 276 88.46 -36.58 5.80
C LEU A 276 88.40 -37.61 6.95
N LEU A 277 88.09 -38.84 6.67
CA LEU A 277 88.09 -39.92 7.66
C LEU A 277 89.44 -40.62 7.82
N LYS A 278 90.34 -40.45 6.82
CA LYS A 278 91.64 -41.05 6.79
C LYS A 278 92.77 -40.23 7.49
N ASN A 279 92.56 -38.88 7.51
CA ASN A 279 93.57 -38.00 8.24
C ASN A 279 93.19 -37.92 9.71
N LYS A 280 93.48 -38.96 10.44
CA LYS A 280 93.56 -38.96 11.87
C LYS A 280 94.94 -39.53 12.22
N ASP A 281 95.90 -38.64 12.03
CA ASP A 281 97.22 -38.70 12.78
C ASP A 281 97.68 -37.24 13.00
#